data_6ad3dbb30304ac1db259b3430a012976
#
_entry.id   6ad3dbb30304ac1db259b3430a012976
#
_cell.length_a   1.000
_cell.length_b   1.000
_cell.length_c   1.000
_cell.angle_alpha   90.00
_cell.angle_beta   90.00
_cell.angle_gamma   90.00
#
_symmetry.space_group_name_H-M   'P 1'
#
loop_
_entity.id
_entity.type
_entity.pdbx_description
1 polymer ?
#
loop_
_entity_poly.entity_id
_entity_poly.type
_entity_poly.pdbx_seq_one_letter_code
_entity_poly.pdbx_strand_id
1 'polypeptide(L)'
;MKTLVTYAAGKKLAMFVTHGASEGQEDLPPWLENCRQAATGADIIAFFNCRGEVDQNIIDFLLKNDDPKMREFGRKGPESKGQPDEARLQRARTLAKDVLAKVSQVGPD
;
A
#
# COMPACT_ATOMS: atom_id res chain seq x y z
N MET A 1 -3.19 -13.13 -3.44
CA MET A 1 -2.62 -11.98 -4.16
C MET A 1 -2.23 -12.31 -5.61
N LYS A 2 -1.39 -13.33 -5.82
CA LYS A 2 -0.96 -13.71 -7.17
C LYS A 2 -2.11 -14.08 -8.12
N THR A 3 -3.14 -14.78 -7.63
CA THR A 3 -4.29 -15.15 -8.43
C THR A 3 -5.06 -13.94 -8.94
N LEU A 4 -5.27 -12.95 -8.06
CA LEU A 4 -5.97 -11.72 -8.43
C LEU A 4 -5.18 -10.94 -9.48
N VAL A 5 -3.87 -10.88 -9.34
CA VAL A 5 -2.98 -10.19 -10.28
C VAL A 5 -3.00 -10.89 -11.65
N THR A 6 -3.07 -12.22 -11.66
CA THR A 6 -3.18 -12.99 -12.91
C THR A 6 -4.42 -12.58 -13.71
N TYR A 7 -5.55 -12.36 -13.03
CA TYR A 7 -6.76 -11.89 -13.70
C TYR A 7 -6.63 -10.47 -14.25
N ALA A 8 -5.74 -9.66 -13.68
CA ALA A 8 -5.51 -8.29 -14.14
C ALA A 8 -4.51 -8.19 -15.29
N ALA A 9 -3.85 -9.29 -15.67
CA ALA A 9 -2.85 -9.28 -16.74
C ALA A 9 -3.46 -8.73 -18.04
N GLY A 10 -2.76 -7.80 -18.68
CA GLY A 10 -3.20 -7.13 -19.90
C GLY A 10 -4.23 -6.03 -19.69
N LYS A 11 -4.63 -5.77 -18.45
CA LYS A 11 -5.64 -4.75 -18.12
C LYS A 11 -4.97 -3.55 -17.44
N LYS A 12 -5.65 -2.42 -17.47
CA LYS A 12 -5.27 -1.25 -16.70
C LYS A 12 -5.56 -1.49 -15.23
N LEU A 13 -4.60 -1.17 -14.37
CA LEU A 13 -4.69 -1.45 -12.94
C LEU A 13 -4.29 -0.23 -12.14
N ALA A 14 -5.14 0.17 -11.20
CA ALA A 14 -4.78 1.13 -10.16
C ALA A 14 -4.54 0.33 -8.87
N MET A 15 -3.36 0.49 -8.26
CA MET A 15 -3.01 -0.22 -7.04
C MET A 15 -3.10 0.72 -5.84
N PHE A 16 -3.80 0.27 -4.80
CA PHE A 16 -3.92 0.97 -3.52
C PHE A 16 -3.39 0.02 -2.45
N VAL A 17 -2.34 0.44 -1.76
CA VAL A 17 -1.65 -0.41 -0.78
C VAL A 17 -1.62 0.29 0.57
N THR A 18 -1.97 -0.45 1.62
CA THR A 18 -1.76 0.00 3.00
C THR A 18 -0.65 -0.86 3.62
N HIS A 19 0.13 -0.25 4.50
CA HIS A 19 1.25 -0.92 5.17
C HIS A 19 1.45 -0.36 6.56
N GLY A 20 2.23 -1.07 7.39
CA GLY A 20 2.51 -0.65 8.75
C GLY A 20 3.75 0.24 8.90
N ALA A 21 4.51 0.45 7.83
CA ALA A 21 5.75 1.20 7.89
C ALA A 21 5.50 2.70 8.00
N SER A 22 6.43 3.41 8.65
CA SER A 22 6.43 4.86 8.66
C SER A 22 6.75 5.40 7.27
N GLU A 23 6.13 6.51 6.90
CA GLU A 23 6.49 7.19 5.66
C GLU A 23 7.96 7.61 5.71
N GLY A 24 8.69 7.36 4.63
CA GLY A 24 10.14 7.66 4.58
C GLY A 24 11.03 6.61 5.18
N GLN A 25 10.49 5.49 5.69
CA GLN A 25 11.29 4.39 6.20
C GLN A 25 12.10 3.75 5.08
N GLU A 26 13.38 3.42 5.35
CA GLU A 26 14.33 2.92 4.35
C GLU A 26 13.86 1.64 3.65
N ASP A 27 13.19 0.75 4.39
CA ASP A 27 12.75 -0.54 3.85
C ASP A 27 11.46 -0.42 3.02
N LEU A 28 10.80 0.73 3.06
CA LEU A 28 9.51 0.90 2.39
C LEU A 28 9.60 0.88 0.86
N PRO A 29 10.51 1.63 0.21
CA PRO A 29 10.58 1.61 -1.25
C PRO A 29 10.82 0.23 -1.86
N PRO A 30 11.75 -0.61 -1.36
CA PRO A 30 11.90 -1.97 -1.88
C PRO A 30 10.64 -2.82 -1.73
N TRP A 31 9.95 -2.69 -0.59
CA TRP A 31 8.72 -3.43 -0.36
C TRP A 31 7.61 -3.01 -1.33
N LEU A 32 7.47 -1.70 -1.57
CA LEU A 32 6.50 -1.19 -2.53
C LEU A 32 6.81 -1.66 -3.95
N GLU A 33 8.09 -1.72 -4.31
CA GLU A 33 8.49 -2.25 -5.61
C GLU A 33 8.12 -3.72 -5.77
N ASN A 34 8.26 -4.51 -4.71
CA ASN A 34 7.81 -5.89 -4.71
C ASN A 34 6.30 -6.00 -4.97
N CYS A 35 5.51 -5.07 -4.41
CA CYS A 35 4.08 -5.01 -4.67
C CYS A 35 3.81 -4.72 -6.15
N ARG A 36 4.55 -3.81 -6.76
CA ARG A 36 4.43 -3.50 -8.20
C ARG A 36 4.78 -4.71 -9.06
N GLN A 37 5.85 -5.41 -8.71
CA GLN A 37 6.29 -6.59 -9.45
C GLN A 37 5.30 -7.73 -9.40
N ALA A 38 4.52 -7.83 -8.33
CA ALA A 38 3.46 -8.82 -8.23
C ALA A 38 2.38 -8.60 -9.30
N ALA A 39 2.26 -7.40 -9.83
CA ALA A 39 1.31 -7.04 -10.88
C ALA A 39 1.93 -7.09 -12.28
N THR A 40 3.01 -7.83 -12.47
CA THR A 40 3.68 -7.99 -13.77
C THR A 40 2.67 -8.48 -14.82
N GLY A 41 2.64 -7.81 -15.98
CA GLY A 41 1.69 -8.10 -17.06
C GLY A 41 0.46 -7.21 -17.06
N ALA A 42 0.18 -6.47 -15.99
CA ALA A 42 -0.84 -5.45 -15.95
C ALA A 42 -0.24 -4.08 -16.29
N ASP A 43 -1.07 -3.19 -16.82
CA ASP A 43 -0.68 -1.80 -17.05
C ASP A 43 -1.03 -0.98 -15.80
N ILE A 44 -0.03 -0.70 -14.98
CA ILE A 44 -0.22 0.06 -13.74
C ILE A 44 -0.33 1.54 -14.08
N ILE A 45 -1.54 2.06 -14.06
CA ILE A 45 -1.81 3.47 -14.39
C ILE A 45 -1.79 4.38 -13.18
N ALA A 46 -1.85 3.82 -11.97
CA ALA A 46 -1.74 4.58 -10.73
C ALA A 46 -1.28 3.66 -9.60
N PHE A 47 -0.48 4.20 -8.71
CA PHE A 47 -0.02 3.48 -7.52
C PHE A 47 -0.09 4.43 -6.32
N PHE A 48 -0.86 4.03 -5.32
CA PHE A 48 -1.04 4.79 -4.09
C PHE A 48 -0.67 3.90 -2.91
N ASN A 49 0.02 4.48 -1.94
CA ASN A 49 0.28 3.78 -0.69
C ASN A 49 0.09 4.72 0.48
N CYS A 50 -0.28 4.17 1.62
CA CYS A 50 -0.36 4.91 2.86
C CYS A 50 -0.21 3.96 4.04
N ARG A 51 0.11 4.55 5.20
CA ARG A 51 0.22 3.79 6.43
C ARG A 51 -1.19 3.38 6.90
N GLY A 52 -1.32 2.11 7.30
CA GLY A 52 -2.50 1.60 7.98
C GLY A 52 -2.20 1.38 9.45
N GLU A 53 -3.24 1.28 10.28
CA GLU A 53 -3.06 0.99 11.70
C GLU A 53 -2.59 -0.44 11.90
N VAL A 54 -1.55 -0.60 12.73
CA VAL A 54 -1.01 -1.92 13.07
C VAL A 54 -1.74 -2.44 14.29
N ASP A 55 -2.24 -3.67 14.20
CA ASP A 55 -2.94 -4.33 15.30
C ASP A 55 -2.04 -4.47 16.53
N GLN A 56 -2.60 -4.25 17.72
CA GLN A 56 -1.85 -4.32 18.97
C GLN A 56 -1.19 -5.68 19.18
N ASN A 57 -1.85 -6.77 18.77
CA ASN A 57 -1.27 -8.11 18.89
C ASN A 57 0.00 -8.25 18.05
N ILE A 58 0.03 -7.64 16.88
CA ILE A 58 1.20 -7.63 16.01
C ILE A 58 2.32 -6.79 16.64
N ILE A 59 1.97 -5.63 17.20
CA ILE A 59 2.95 -4.78 17.91
C ILE A 59 3.59 -5.56 19.05
N ASP A 60 2.78 -6.23 19.88
CA ASP A 60 3.28 -7.01 21.02
C ASP A 60 4.21 -8.13 20.56
N PHE A 61 3.85 -8.82 19.48
CA PHE A 61 4.67 -9.88 18.90
C PHE A 61 6.02 -9.31 18.43
N LEU A 62 6.01 -8.19 17.75
CA LEU A 62 7.23 -7.55 17.24
C LEU A 62 8.16 -7.09 18.36
N LEU A 63 7.60 -6.55 19.44
CA LEU A 63 8.37 -6.08 20.59
C LEU A 63 9.13 -7.22 21.29
N LYS A 64 8.61 -8.44 21.19
CA LYS A 64 9.21 -9.64 21.81
C LYS A 64 10.17 -10.38 20.87
N ASN A 65 10.33 -9.90 19.65
CA ASN A 65 11.16 -10.57 18.65
C ASN A 65 12.65 -10.40 18.98
N ASP A 66 13.44 -11.43 18.68
CA ASP A 66 14.89 -11.39 18.91
C ASP A 66 15.62 -10.48 17.93
N ASP A 67 15.05 -10.23 16.76
CA ASP A 67 15.63 -9.35 15.75
C ASP A 67 15.44 -7.90 16.14
N PRO A 68 16.55 -7.12 16.29
CA PRO A 68 16.45 -5.70 16.63
C PRO A 68 15.61 -4.88 15.65
N LYS A 69 15.63 -5.21 14.37
CA LYS A 69 14.81 -4.53 13.36
C LYS A 69 13.32 -4.74 13.60
N MET A 70 12.94 -5.95 13.98
CA MET A 70 11.54 -6.27 14.29
C MET A 70 11.08 -5.55 15.55
N ARG A 71 11.93 -5.48 16.58
CA ARG A 71 11.61 -4.72 17.79
C ARG A 71 11.42 -3.24 17.49
N GLU A 72 12.26 -2.67 16.62
CA GLU A 72 12.13 -1.27 16.22
C GLU A 72 10.81 -1.02 15.49
N PHE A 73 10.41 -1.94 14.62
CA PHE A 73 9.12 -1.91 13.95
C PHE A 73 7.98 -1.90 14.98
N GLY A 74 8.09 -2.75 15.99
CA GLY A 74 7.10 -2.81 17.08
C GLY A 74 7.02 -1.50 17.87
N ARG A 75 8.17 -0.88 18.16
CA ARG A 75 8.21 0.39 18.88
C ARG A 75 7.50 1.51 18.13
N LYS A 76 7.56 1.50 16.81
CA LYS A 76 6.90 2.49 15.95
C LYS A 76 5.43 2.18 15.68
N GLY A 77 4.99 0.97 16.02
CA GLY A 77 3.61 0.54 15.78
C GLY A 77 2.54 1.46 16.32
N PRO A 78 2.66 1.96 17.59
CA PRO A 78 1.64 2.85 18.15
C PRO A 78 1.46 4.15 17.38
N GLU A 79 2.47 4.61 16.65
CA GLU A 79 2.36 5.80 15.81
C GLU A 79 1.34 5.62 14.68
N SER A 80 1.02 4.36 14.32
CA SER A 80 0.07 4.07 13.25
C SER A 80 -1.39 4.21 13.68
N LYS A 81 -1.66 4.43 14.96
CA LYS A 81 -3.03 4.52 15.47
C LYS A 81 -3.80 5.61 14.74
N GLY A 82 -4.99 5.26 14.29
CA GLY A 82 -5.84 6.17 13.53
C GLY A 82 -5.50 6.27 12.05
N GLN A 83 -4.53 5.50 11.57
CA GLN A 83 -4.16 5.50 10.15
C GLN A 83 -4.95 4.43 9.37
N PRO A 84 -5.35 4.68 8.13
CA PRO A 84 -5.16 5.96 7.41
C PRO A 84 -6.03 7.06 8.02
N ASP A 85 -5.44 8.25 8.18
CA ASP A 85 -6.20 9.41 8.65
C ASP A 85 -7.04 10.02 7.53
N GLU A 86 -7.85 11.04 7.86
CA GLU A 86 -8.74 11.66 6.87
C GLU A 86 -7.97 12.29 5.70
N ALA A 87 -6.80 12.87 5.96
CA ALA A 87 -6.00 13.46 4.90
C ALA A 87 -5.56 12.41 3.88
N ARG A 88 -5.15 11.23 4.35
CA ARG A 88 -4.73 10.14 3.48
C ARG A 88 -5.90 9.51 2.74
N LEU A 89 -7.03 9.37 3.41
CA LEU A 89 -8.27 8.89 2.76
C LEU A 89 -8.71 9.85 1.66
N GLN A 90 -8.58 11.15 1.90
CA GLN A 90 -8.94 12.15 0.89
C GLN A 90 -8.00 12.08 -0.32
N ARG A 91 -6.71 11.85 -0.11
CA ARG A 91 -5.77 11.64 -1.21
C ARG A 91 -6.13 10.42 -2.05
N ALA A 92 -6.55 9.34 -1.39
CA ALA A 92 -6.98 8.13 -2.09
C ALA A 92 -8.24 8.38 -2.92
N ARG A 93 -9.20 9.12 -2.38
CA ARG A 93 -10.42 9.49 -3.10
C ARG A 93 -10.12 10.35 -4.32
N THR A 94 -9.23 11.32 -4.16
CA THR A 94 -8.82 12.21 -5.26
C THR A 94 -8.15 11.41 -6.37
N LEU A 95 -7.25 10.50 -6.01
CA LEU A 95 -6.59 9.64 -6.99
C LEU A 95 -7.59 8.74 -7.70
N ALA A 96 -8.54 8.18 -6.97
CA ALA A 96 -9.58 7.33 -7.57
C ALA A 96 -10.41 8.11 -8.60
N LYS A 97 -10.77 9.35 -8.30
CA LYS A 97 -11.49 10.22 -9.23
C LYS A 97 -10.65 10.51 -10.47
N ASP A 98 -9.36 10.78 -10.30
CA ASP A 98 -8.45 11.05 -11.41
C ASP A 98 -8.30 9.81 -12.31
N VAL A 99 -8.21 8.62 -11.71
CA VAL A 99 -8.13 7.36 -12.45
C VAL A 99 -9.41 7.14 -13.27
N LEU A 100 -10.56 7.35 -12.65
CA LEU A 100 -11.85 7.21 -13.35
C LEU A 100 -11.96 8.17 -14.52
N ALA A 101 -11.52 9.40 -14.34
CA ALA A 101 -11.51 10.40 -15.42
C ALA A 101 -10.61 9.97 -16.57
N LYS A 102 -9.41 9.45 -16.27
CA LYS A 102 -8.48 8.94 -17.29
C LYS A 102 -9.07 7.79 -18.09
N VAL A 103 -9.66 6.83 -17.40
CA VAL A 103 -10.23 5.66 -18.04
C VAL A 103 -11.43 6.06 -18.90
N SER A 104 -12.25 7.00 -18.44
CA SER A 104 -13.39 7.49 -19.20
C SER A 104 -12.98 8.25 -20.45
N GLN A 105 -11.84 8.95 -20.42
CA GLN A 105 -11.34 9.70 -21.57
C GLN A 105 -10.79 8.83 -22.69
N VAL A 106 -10.40 7.60 -22.38
CA VAL A 106 -9.87 6.67 -23.38
C VAL A 106 -10.96 6.21 -24.36
N GLY A 107 -12.19 6.41 -23.99
CA GLY A 107 -13.32 6.14 -24.86
C GLY A 107 -13.70 4.66 -24.92
N PRO A 108 -14.86 4.36 -25.49
CA PRO A 108 -15.30 2.98 -25.70
C PRO A 108 -14.58 2.40 -26.91
N ASP A 109 -13.68 1.52 -26.66
CA ASP A 109 -13.05 0.76 -27.74
C ASP A 109 -13.72 -0.58 -27.90
#